data_74f3caa2a212553545b396c6834bad31
#
_entry.id   74f3caa2a212553545b396c6834bad31
#
_cell.length_a   1.000
_cell.length_b   1.000
_cell.length_c   1.000
_cell.angle_alpha   90.00
_cell.angle_beta   90.00
_cell.angle_gamma   90.00
#
_symmetry.space_group_name_H-M   'P 1'
#
loop_
_entity.id
_entity.type
_entity.pdbx_description
1 polymer ?
#
loop_
_entity_poly.entity_id
_entity_poly.type
_entity_poly.pdbx_seq_one_letter_code
_entity_poly.pdbx_strand_id
1 'polypeptide(L)'
;MKPVVVFLGLLTAFPVLASEQLAKKHACFACHTLDKKMVGPSYKDVAAKYRSDKEAANKLALKVKNGSQGVWGTVPMPPNSAVPDADVNALVKWILSQE
;
A
#
# COMPACT_ATOMS: atom_id res chain seq x y z
N MET A 1 -14.17 44.74 19.13
CA MET A 1 -14.46 43.33 18.76
C MET A 1 -13.29 42.78 17.97
N LYS A 2 -12.60 41.81 18.52
CA LYS A 2 -11.52 41.15 17.80
C LYS A 2 -12.12 40.02 16.94
N PRO A 3 -11.80 39.92 15.65
CA PRO A 3 -12.26 38.81 14.85
C PRO A 3 -11.61 37.54 15.38
N VAL A 4 -12.42 36.53 15.66
CA VAL A 4 -11.95 35.19 15.97
C VAL A 4 -11.59 34.55 14.62
N VAL A 5 -10.30 34.47 14.35
CA VAL A 5 -9.83 33.71 13.21
C VAL A 5 -9.82 32.23 13.64
N VAL A 6 -10.86 31.49 13.22
CA VAL A 6 -10.85 30.06 13.37
C VAL A 6 -9.97 29.50 12.27
N PHE A 7 -8.74 29.11 12.64
CA PHE A 7 -7.95 28.25 11.77
C PHE A 7 -8.59 26.86 11.77
N LEU A 8 -9.41 26.62 10.78
CA LEU A 8 -9.69 25.26 10.38
C LEU A 8 -8.38 24.69 9.81
N GLY A 9 -7.65 23.97 10.65
CA GLY A 9 -6.54 23.18 10.20
C GLY A 9 -7.04 22.24 9.11
N LEU A 10 -6.52 22.39 7.92
CA LEU A 10 -6.64 21.38 6.88
C LEU A 10 -5.94 20.14 7.43
N LEU A 11 -6.75 19.25 7.99
CA LEU A 11 -6.37 17.86 8.13
C LEU A 11 -6.26 17.31 6.72
N THR A 12 -5.04 17.35 6.19
CA THR A 12 -4.71 16.51 5.05
C THR A 12 -4.65 15.08 5.57
N ALA A 13 -5.82 14.52 5.86
CA ALA A 13 -5.94 13.09 5.85
C ALA A 13 -5.55 12.66 4.43
N PHE A 14 -4.43 11.96 4.28
CA PHE A 14 -4.22 11.15 3.08
C PHE A 14 -5.48 10.32 2.96
N PRO A 15 -6.30 10.51 1.93
CA PRO A 15 -7.51 9.75 1.85
C PRO A 15 -7.09 8.29 1.67
N VAL A 16 -7.38 7.48 2.68
CA VAL A 16 -7.35 6.01 2.59
C VAL A 16 -8.01 5.57 1.29
N LEU A 17 -9.05 6.29 0.86
CA LEU A 17 -9.75 6.10 -0.40
C LEU A 17 -8.87 6.30 -1.64
N ALA A 18 -7.94 7.28 -1.65
CA ALA A 18 -7.08 7.52 -2.82
C ALA A 18 -6.09 6.39 -3.01
N SER A 19 -5.52 5.83 -1.93
CA SER A 19 -4.60 4.70 -2.00
C SER A 19 -5.30 3.39 -2.35
N GLU A 20 -6.50 3.17 -1.85
CA GLU A 20 -7.34 2.05 -2.27
C GLU A 20 -7.72 2.16 -3.75
N GLN A 21 -8.04 3.35 -4.22
CA GLN A 21 -8.33 3.60 -5.64
C GLN A 21 -7.10 3.38 -6.51
N LEU A 22 -5.90 3.74 -6.05
CA LEU A 22 -4.66 3.41 -6.75
C LEU A 22 -4.47 1.90 -6.88
N ALA A 23 -4.75 1.15 -5.83
CA ALA A 23 -4.68 -0.31 -5.87
C ALA A 23 -5.67 -0.90 -6.90
N LYS A 24 -6.88 -0.36 -6.97
CA LYS A 24 -7.86 -0.73 -7.99
C LYS A 24 -7.42 -0.36 -9.39
N LYS A 25 -6.93 0.85 -9.57
CA LYS A 25 -6.43 1.36 -10.85
C LYS A 25 -5.33 0.48 -11.42
N HIS A 26 -4.42 0.02 -10.58
CA HIS A 26 -3.29 -0.81 -10.98
C HIS A 26 -3.56 -2.32 -10.86
N ALA A 27 -4.83 -2.72 -10.72
CA ALA A 27 -5.30 -4.09 -10.68
C ALA A 27 -4.70 -4.95 -9.55
N CYS A 28 -4.25 -4.34 -8.46
CA CYS A 28 -3.71 -5.06 -7.30
C CYS A 28 -4.75 -5.98 -6.66
N PHE A 29 -6.02 -5.57 -6.66
CA PHE A 29 -7.13 -6.38 -6.13
C PHE A 29 -7.47 -7.63 -6.97
N ALA A 30 -6.86 -7.80 -8.13
CA ALA A 30 -6.99 -9.05 -8.88
C ALA A 30 -6.37 -10.24 -8.12
N CYS A 31 -5.34 -9.98 -7.31
CA CYS A 31 -4.61 -11.01 -6.56
C CYS A 31 -4.59 -10.78 -5.05
N HIS A 32 -4.83 -9.57 -4.58
CA HIS A 32 -4.82 -9.20 -3.17
C HIS A 32 -6.17 -8.69 -2.69
N THR A 33 -6.51 -8.98 -1.44
CA THR A 33 -7.64 -8.33 -0.75
C THR A 33 -7.16 -7.72 0.57
N LEU A 34 -8.06 -7.03 1.26
CA LEU A 34 -7.71 -6.40 2.55
C LEU A 34 -7.41 -7.45 3.63
N ASP A 35 -8.22 -8.48 3.74
CA ASP A 35 -8.22 -9.40 4.89
C ASP A 35 -8.21 -10.88 4.53
N LYS A 36 -8.32 -11.24 3.26
CA LYS A 36 -8.36 -12.65 2.83
C LYS A 36 -7.22 -12.97 1.88
N LYS A 37 -6.61 -14.13 2.05
CA LYS A 37 -5.69 -14.67 1.07
C LYS A 37 -6.47 -15.04 -0.21
N MET A 38 -5.92 -14.61 -1.33
CA MET A 38 -6.35 -15.06 -2.67
C MET A 38 -5.15 -15.67 -3.41
N VAL A 39 -4.85 -15.19 -4.59
CA VAL A 39 -3.61 -15.55 -5.29
C VAL A 39 -2.39 -15.06 -4.50
N GLY A 40 -2.44 -13.81 -4.05
CA GLY A 40 -1.44 -13.22 -3.16
C GLY A 40 -1.92 -13.11 -1.71
N PRO A 41 -1.03 -12.73 -0.78
CA PRO A 41 -1.38 -12.51 0.62
C PRO A 41 -2.34 -11.34 0.77
N SER A 42 -3.13 -11.35 1.85
CA SER A 42 -3.93 -10.18 2.21
C SER A 42 -3.03 -8.99 2.57
N TYR A 43 -3.53 -7.78 2.40
CA TYR A 43 -2.79 -6.58 2.80
C TYR A 43 -2.53 -6.54 4.30
N LYS A 44 -3.45 -7.05 5.11
CA LYS A 44 -3.27 -7.18 6.57
C LYS A 44 -2.13 -8.12 6.93
N ASP A 45 -2.01 -9.24 6.23
CA ASP A 45 -0.92 -10.19 6.45
C ASP A 45 0.43 -9.60 6.04
N VAL A 46 0.48 -8.86 4.93
CA VAL A 46 1.69 -8.14 4.52
C VAL A 46 2.09 -7.12 5.58
N ALA A 47 1.15 -6.31 6.05
CA ALA A 47 1.42 -5.34 7.11
C ALA A 47 1.92 -6.00 8.39
N ALA A 48 1.31 -7.11 8.80
CA ALA A 48 1.72 -7.85 9.98
C ALA A 48 3.14 -8.40 9.87
N LYS A 49 3.48 -8.98 8.71
CA LYS A 49 4.82 -9.54 8.45
C LYS A 49 5.92 -8.49 8.54
N TYR A 50 5.66 -7.29 8.02
CA TYR A 50 6.66 -6.24 7.90
C TYR A 50 6.58 -5.16 9.00
N ARG A 51 5.69 -5.31 9.98
CA ARG A 51 5.43 -4.29 11.01
C ARG A 51 6.66 -3.83 11.76
N SER A 52 7.59 -4.72 12.03
CA SER A 52 8.82 -4.43 12.79
C SER A 52 10.04 -4.16 11.90
N ASP A 53 9.87 -4.23 10.59
CA ASP A 53 10.97 -4.04 9.63
C ASP A 53 11.06 -2.56 9.24
N LYS A 54 12.15 -1.90 9.62
CA LYS A 54 12.40 -0.49 9.30
C LYS A 54 12.59 -0.25 7.81
N GLU A 55 12.97 -1.27 7.06
CA GLU A 55 13.18 -1.22 5.61
C GLU A 55 11.97 -1.71 4.81
N ALA A 56 10.86 -1.95 5.48
CA ALA A 56 9.67 -2.52 4.85
C ALA A 56 9.19 -1.73 3.64
N ALA A 57 9.12 -0.41 3.74
CA ALA A 57 8.66 0.44 2.63
C ALA A 57 9.53 0.27 1.39
N ASN A 58 10.85 0.29 1.54
CA ASN A 58 11.79 0.11 0.44
C ASN A 58 11.72 -1.30 -0.15
N LYS A 59 11.68 -2.31 0.69
CA LYS A 59 11.57 -3.71 0.26
C LYS A 59 10.28 -3.96 -0.52
N LEU A 60 9.15 -3.49 -0.02
CA LEU A 60 7.86 -3.69 -0.67
C LEU A 60 7.76 -2.89 -1.97
N ALA A 61 8.31 -1.69 -2.03
CA ALA A 61 8.35 -0.90 -3.27
C ALA A 61 9.10 -1.65 -4.37
N LEU A 62 10.24 -2.26 -4.06
CA LEU A 62 11.00 -3.06 -5.01
C LEU A 62 10.23 -4.30 -5.46
N LYS A 63 9.53 -4.96 -4.55
CA LYS A 63 8.71 -6.13 -4.87
C LYS A 63 7.54 -5.80 -5.79
N VAL A 64 6.91 -4.66 -5.61
CA VAL A 64 5.85 -4.18 -6.49
C VAL A 64 6.40 -3.89 -7.88
N LYS A 65 7.50 -3.16 -7.97
CA LYS A 65 8.10 -2.77 -9.25
C LYS A 65 8.69 -3.95 -10.02
N ASN A 66 9.43 -4.81 -9.34
CA ASN A 66 10.23 -5.87 -9.95
C ASN A 66 9.60 -7.26 -9.86
N GLY A 67 8.50 -7.37 -9.13
CA GLY A 67 7.91 -8.67 -8.81
C GLY A 67 8.60 -9.35 -7.64
N SER A 68 8.04 -10.46 -7.22
CA SER A 68 8.52 -11.22 -6.06
C SER A 68 8.20 -12.70 -6.23
N GLN A 69 9.04 -13.56 -5.67
CA GLN A 69 8.85 -15.00 -5.68
C GLN A 69 9.36 -15.61 -4.37
N GLY A 70 8.64 -16.61 -3.87
CA GLY A 70 9.10 -17.46 -2.77
C GLY A 70 8.83 -16.91 -1.36
N VAL A 71 8.45 -15.64 -1.19
CA VAL A 71 8.20 -15.06 0.13
C VAL A 71 6.89 -15.57 0.72
N TRP A 72 5.86 -15.70 -0.11
CA TRP A 72 4.50 -16.10 0.27
C TRP A 72 4.05 -17.42 -0.35
N GLY A 73 4.99 -18.20 -0.83
CA GLY A 73 4.73 -19.47 -1.50
C GLY A 73 5.30 -19.50 -2.92
N THR A 74 4.79 -20.43 -3.73
CA THR A 74 5.35 -20.72 -5.07
C THR A 74 4.80 -19.82 -6.18
N VAL A 75 3.64 -19.19 -5.96
CA VAL A 75 3.04 -18.31 -6.98
C VAL A 75 3.79 -16.99 -7.00
N PRO A 76 4.41 -16.62 -8.14
CA PRO A 76 5.12 -15.35 -8.23
C PRO A 76 4.16 -14.18 -8.33
N MET A 77 4.56 -13.04 -7.74
CA MET A 77 3.96 -11.75 -8.03
C MET A 77 4.61 -11.17 -9.26
N PRO A 78 3.87 -10.87 -10.33
CA PRO A 78 4.45 -10.27 -11.52
C PRO A 78 4.98 -8.86 -11.24
N PRO A 79 5.98 -8.39 -12.01
CA PRO A 79 6.44 -7.01 -11.90
C PRO A 79 5.38 -6.01 -12.38
N ASN A 80 5.28 -4.88 -11.67
CA ASN A 80 4.42 -3.76 -12.01
C ASN A 80 5.26 -2.56 -12.42
N SER A 81 6.15 -2.75 -13.37
CA SER A 81 7.15 -1.76 -13.78
C SER A 81 6.57 -0.47 -14.35
N ALA A 82 5.34 -0.52 -14.87
CA ALA A 82 4.66 0.64 -15.44
C ALA A 82 3.98 1.54 -14.39
N VAL A 83 3.85 1.07 -13.14
CA VAL A 83 3.28 1.89 -12.06
C VAL A 83 4.28 2.98 -11.68
N PRO A 84 3.89 4.27 -11.69
CA PRO A 84 4.79 5.35 -11.30
C PRO A 84 5.32 5.19 -9.87
N ASP A 85 6.55 5.60 -9.62
CA ASP A 85 7.18 5.45 -8.30
C ASP A 85 6.40 6.14 -7.18
N ALA A 86 5.82 7.31 -7.46
CA ALA A 86 4.98 8.02 -6.50
C ALA A 86 3.75 7.18 -6.09
N ASP A 87 3.12 6.50 -7.05
CA ASP A 87 1.98 5.62 -6.79
C ASP A 87 2.42 4.36 -6.02
N VAL A 88 3.56 3.79 -6.36
CA VAL A 88 4.12 2.65 -5.61
C VAL A 88 4.36 3.03 -4.16
N ASN A 89 4.96 4.17 -3.90
CA ASN A 89 5.24 4.65 -2.54
C ASN A 89 3.94 4.88 -1.74
N ALA A 90 2.93 5.48 -2.37
CA ALA A 90 1.63 5.69 -1.75
C ALA A 90 0.93 4.36 -1.43
N LEU A 91 0.96 3.40 -2.36
CA LEU A 91 0.40 2.06 -2.18
C LEU A 91 1.08 1.32 -1.03
N VAL A 92 2.39 1.29 -1.00
CA VAL A 92 3.17 0.60 0.04
C VAL A 92 2.88 1.20 1.42
N LYS A 93 2.83 2.52 1.53
CA LYS A 93 2.48 3.19 2.77
C LYS A 93 1.08 2.81 3.24
N TRP A 94 0.13 2.76 2.34
CA TRP A 94 -1.24 2.34 2.64
C TRP A 94 -1.31 0.87 3.07
N ILE A 95 -0.61 -0.03 2.36
CA ILE A 95 -0.55 -1.44 2.71
C ILE A 95 0.01 -1.62 4.12
N LEU A 96 1.10 -0.95 4.45
CA LEU A 96 1.73 -1.03 5.77
C LEU A 96 0.87 -0.43 6.90
N SER A 97 -0.12 0.39 6.57
CA SER A 97 -1.06 0.95 7.54
C SER A 97 -2.21 0.01 7.90
N GLN A 98 -2.36 -1.11 7.23
CA GLN A 98 -3.44 -2.07 7.49
C GLN A 98 -3.23 -2.79 8.82
N GLU A 99 -4.31 -2.99 9.57
CA GLU A 99 -4.31 -3.67 10.87
C GLU A 99 -5.12 -4.96 10.87
#